data_4493c60f15100776fbfd41f22fd478eb
#
_entry.id   4493c60f15100776fbfd41f22fd478eb
#
_cell.length_a   1.000
_cell.length_b   1.000
_cell.length_c   1.000
_cell.angle_alpha   90.00
_cell.angle_beta   90.00
_cell.angle_gamma   90.00
#
_symmetry.space_group_name_H-M   'P 1'
#
loop_
_entity.id
_entity.type
_entity.pdbx_description
1 polymer ?
#
loop_
_entity_poly.entity_id
_entity_poly.type
_entity_poly.pdbx_seq_one_letter_code
_entity_poly.pdbx_strand_id
1 'polypeptide(L)'
;MIDKRDVQAFFDRLAPDWDAGMVRNEAVIARILDNAGVCEGCTVLDVACGTGVLFGDYVKRGAARVTAVDLSPEMAARAAEKAAGTQITVVCGDVE
;
A
#
# COMPACT_ATOMS: atom_id res chain seq x y z
N MET A 1 -8.90 -21.38 -12.31
CA MET A 1 -8.06 -20.16 -12.32
C MET A 1 -8.88 -18.96 -11.84
N ILE A 2 -8.32 -18.15 -10.95
CA ILE A 2 -9.01 -16.95 -10.47
C ILE A 2 -8.91 -15.86 -11.52
N ASP A 3 -10.06 -15.27 -11.88
CA ASP A 3 -10.10 -14.12 -12.78
C ASP A 3 -9.68 -12.85 -12.01
N LYS A 4 -8.73 -12.10 -12.55
CA LYS A 4 -8.25 -10.85 -11.94
C LYS A 4 -9.37 -9.84 -11.71
N ARG A 5 -10.39 -9.82 -12.58
CA ARG A 5 -11.55 -8.92 -12.43
C ARG A 5 -12.41 -9.31 -11.23
N ASP A 6 -12.51 -10.59 -10.91
CA ASP A 6 -13.22 -11.05 -9.71
C ASP A 6 -12.48 -10.66 -8.44
N VAL A 7 -11.15 -10.76 -8.46
CA VAL A 7 -10.29 -10.32 -7.35
C VAL A 7 -10.43 -8.80 -7.16
N GLN A 8 -10.38 -8.05 -8.25
CA GLN A 8 -10.54 -6.60 -8.21
C GLN A 8 -11.91 -6.21 -7.62
N ALA A 9 -13.00 -6.83 -8.09
CA ALA A 9 -14.34 -6.56 -7.62
C ALA A 9 -14.49 -6.88 -6.11
N PHE A 10 -13.84 -7.95 -5.65
CA PHE A 10 -13.84 -8.33 -4.24
C PHE A 10 -13.22 -7.24 -3.37
N PHE A 11 -12.04 -6.75 -3.75
CA PHE A 11 -11.35 -5.70 -2.99
C PHE A 11 -12.03 -4.34 -3.12
N ASP A 12 -12.63 -4.03 -4.28
CA ASP A 12 -13.40 -2.79 -4.45
C ASP A 12 -14.57 -2.73 -3.47
N ARG A 13 -15.23 -3.85 -3.21
CA ARG A 13 -16.33 -3.90 -2.24
C ARG A 13 -15.87 -3.71 -0.80
N LEU A 14 -14.65 -4.15 -0.48
CA LEU A 14 -14.09 -4.07 0.88
C LEU A 14 -13.46 -2.72 1.18
N ALA A 15 -13.01 -1.99 0.16
CA ALA A 15 -12.20 -0.79 0.34
C ALA A 15 -12.82 0.27 1.26
N PRO A 16 -14.12 0.59 1.17
CA PRO A 16 -14.71 1.64 2.03
C PRO A 16 -14.55 1.38 3.52
N ASP A 17 -14.57 0.10 3.93
CA ASP A 17 -14.53 -0.29 5.34
C ASP A 17 -13.20 -0.94 5.75
N TRP A 18 -12.25 -1.03 4.81
CA TRP A 18 -10.99 -1.76 5.01
C TRP A 18 -10.21 -1.27 6.22
N ASP A 19 -9.99 0.04 6.30
CA ASP A 19 -9.21 0.64 7.38
C ASP A 19 -9.94 0.55 8.72
N ALA A 20 -11.26 0.64 8.72
CA ALA A 20 -12.05 0.55 9.94
C ALA A 20 -11.93 -0.82 10.62
N GLY A 21 -11.77 -1.89 9.83
CA GLY A 21 -11.59 -3.24 10.32
C GLY A 21 -10.13 -3.64 10.55
N MET A 22 -9.19 -2.77 10.25
CA MET A 22 -7.77 -3.07 10.29
C MET A 22 -7.22 -3.03 11.72
N VAL A 23 -6.57 -4.13 12.11
CA VAL A 23 -5.80 -4.20 13.35
C VAL A 23 -4.32 -4.34 12.98
N ARG A 24 -3.51 -3.38 13.40
CA ARG A 24 -2.09 -3.37 13.11
C ARG A 24 -1.31 -4.01 14.25
N ASN A 25 -0.32 -4.84 13.89
CA ASN A 25 0.68 -5.33 14.83
C ASN A 25 1.99 -4.58 14.55
N GLU A 26 2.26 -3.56 15.32
CA GLU A 26 3.40 -2.66 15.08
C GLU A 26 4.74 -3.39 15.15
N ALA A 27 4.89 -4.36 16.04
CA ALA A 27 6.15 -5.12 16.17
C ALA A 27 6.41 -5.97 14.92
N VAL A 28 5.38 -6.61 14.38
CA VAL A 28 5.48 -7.41 13.16
C VAL A 28 5.77 -6.51 11.96
N ILE A 29 5.08 -5.39 11.86
CA ILE A 29 5.29 -4.43 10.76
C ILE A 29 6.73 -3.92 10.77
N ALA A 30 7.23 -3.52 11.93
CA ALA A 30 8.62 -3.05 12.06
C ALA A 30 9.62 -4.11 11.60
N ARG A 31 9.39 -5.37 11.97
CA ARG A 31 10.25 -6.48 11.56
C ARG A 31 10.21 -6.71 10.05
N ILE A 32 9.03 -6.65 9.44
CA ILE A 32 8.88 -6.80 7.99
C ILE A 32 9.65 -5.70 7.27
N LEU A 33 9.50 -4.46 7.70
CA LEU A 33 10.17 -3.31 7.09
C LEU A 33 11.67 -3.35 7.28
N ASP A 34 12.15 -3.78 8.46
CA ASP A 34 13.58 -3.97 8.71
C ASP A 34 14.16 -5.05 7.80
N ASN A 35 13.48 -6.18 7.66
CA ASN A 35 13.93 -7.27 6.79
C ASN A 35 13.92 -6.87 5.32
N ALA A 36 12.98 -6.02 4.91
CA ALA A 36 12.91 -5.51 3.54
C ALA A 36 13.94 -4.40 3.26
N GLY A 37 14.61 -3.88 4.28
CA GLY A 37 15.60 -2.83 4.13
C GLY A 37 15.01 -1.45 3.94
N VAL A 38 13.80 -1.20 4.42
CA VAL A 38 13.17 0.13 4.34
C VAL A 38 13.86 1.08 5.31
N CYS A 39 14.60 2.04 4.78
CA CYS A 39 15.43 2.95 5.55
C CYS A 39 15.52 4.31 4.87
N GLU A 40 16.18 5.25 5.53
CA GLU A 40 16.39 6.59 4.98
C GLU A 40 17.07 6.54 3.62
N GLY A 41 16.50 7.26 2.66
CA GLY A 41 17.05 7.36 1.31
C GLY A 41 16.74 6.20 0.37
N CYS A 42 16.06 5.16 0.83
CA CYS A 42 15.75 4.01 -0.01
C CYS A 42 14.62 4.30 -1.00
N THR A 43 14.53 3.45 -2.02
CA THR A 43 13.40 3.42 -2.97
C THR A 43 12.57 2.17 -2.71
N VAL A 44 11.26 2.33 -2.58
CA VAL A 44 10.33 1.24 -2.25
C VAL A 44 9.35 1.01 -3.40
N LEU A 45 9.13 -0.26 -3.74
CA LEU A 45 8.02 -0.67 -4.59
C LEU A 45 7.07 -1.51 -3.71
N ASP A 46 5.87 -0.98 -3.49
CA ASP A 46 4.85 -1.64 -2.68
C ASP A 46 3.80 -2.25 -3.62
N VAL A 47 3.89 -3.54 -3.85
CA VAL A 47 2.97 -4.28 -4.72
C VAL A 47 1.78 -4.74 -3.91
N ALA A 48 0.56 -4.50 -4.45
CA ALA A 48 -0.69 -4.77 -3.76
C ALA A 48 -0.77 -3.95 -2.46
N CYS A 49 -0.60 -2.63 -2.58
CA CYS A 49 -0.51 -1.73 -1.43
C CYS A 49 -1.82 -1.62 -0.62
N GLY A 50 -2.94 -2.07 -1.18
CA GLY A 50 -4.25 -1.92 -0.55
C GLY A 50 -4.58 -0.44 -0.35
N THR A 51 -5.05 -0.09 0.84
CA THR A 51 -5.37 1.30 1.19
C THR A 51 -4.17 2.12 1.65
N GLY A 52 -2.95 1.57 1.52
CA GLY A 52 -1.73 2.28 1.91
C GLY A 52 -1.44 2.23 3.40
N VAL A 53 -1.72 1.10 4.04
CA VAL A 53 -1.57 0.94 5.50
C VAL A 53 -0.13 1.12 5.98
N LEU A 54 0.86 0.92 5.11
CA LEU A 54 2.29 1.07 5.45
C LEU A 54 2.86 2.42 5.03
N PHE A 55 2.09 3.30 4.41
CA PHE A 55 2.61 4.56 3.86
C PHE A 55 3.21 5.46 4.94
N GLY A 56 2.56 5.57 6.09
CA GLY A 56 3.10 6.33 7.21
C GLY A 56 4.44 5.80 7.70
N ASP A 57 4.63 4.48 7.65
CA ASP A 57 5.87 3.84 8.06
C ASP A 57 7.00 4.17 7.08
N TYR A 58 6.73 4.18 5.78
CA TYR A 58 7.73 4.56 4.78
C TYR A 58 8.17 6.00 4.96
N VAL A 59 7.23 6.91 5.23
CA VAL A 59 7.52 8.31 5.47
C VAL A 59 8.36 8.49 6.72
N LYS A 60 7.98 7.84 7.82
CA LYS A 60 8.74 7.89 9.09
C LYS A 60 10.17 7.39 8.95
N ARG A 61 10.37 6.35 8.14
CA ARG A 61 11.69 5.76 7.92
C ARG A 61 12.54 6.56 6.94
N GLY A 62 11.96 7.58 6.30
CA GLY A 62 12.69 8.48 5.42
C GLY A 62 12.95 7.91 4.03
N ALA A 63 12.11 7.01 3.54
CA ALA A 63 12.22 6.50 2.17
C ALA A 63 12.21 7.67 1.18
N ALA A 64 13.14 7.68 0.24
CA ALA A 64 13.28 8.80 -0.70
C ALA A 64 12.18 8.79 -1.76
N ARG A 65 11.75 7.60 -2.18
CA ARG A 65 10.72 7.42 -3.19
C ARG A 65 9.96 6.13 -2.92
N VAL A 66 8.64 6.19 -3.02
CA VAL A 66 7.79 5.00 -2.91
C VAL A 66 6.85 4.98 -4.13
N THR A 67 6.83 3.84 -4.82
CA THR A 67 5.83 3.57 -5.86
C THR A 67 4.94 2.45 -5.34
N ALA A 68 3.66 2.74 -5.19
CA ALA A 68 2.70 1.80 -4.66
C ALA A 68 1.69 1.42 -5.76
N VAL A 69 1.43 0.14 -5.91
CA VAL A 69 0.58 -0.39 -6.98
C VAL A 69 -0.52 -1.24 -6.38
N ASP A 70 -1.75 -1.06 -6.86
CA ASP A 70 -2.85 -1.95 -6.52
C ASP A 70 -3.76 -2.14 -7.73
N LEU A 71 -4.28 -3.36 -7.88
CA LEU A 71 -5.18 -3.71 -8.96
C LEU A 71 -6.57 -3.10 -8.78
N SER A 72 -7.02 -2.94 -7.53
CA SER A 72 -8.34 -2.40 -7.20
C SER A 72 -8.36 -0.88 -7.30
N PRO A 73 -9.20 -0.28 -8.17
CA PRO A 73 -9.34 1.18 -8.24
C PRO A 73 -9.78 1.81 -6.91
N GLU A 74 -10.65 1.14 -6.17
CA GLU A 74 -11.14 1.66 -4.88
C GLU A 74 -10.04 1.64 -3.81
N MET A 75 -9.24 0.57 -3.75
CA MET A 75 -8.09 0.50 -2.85
C MET A 75 -7.05 1.56 -3.23
N ALA A 76 -6.74 1.69 -4.53
CA ALA A 76 -5.78 2.68 -5.02
C ALA A 76 -6.25 4.11 -4.72
N ALA A 77 -7.55 4.39 -4.84
CA ALA A 77 -8.10 5.69 -4.51
C ALA A 77 -7.91 6.03 -3.02
N ARG A 78 -8.14 5.07 -2.13
CA ARG A 78 -7.91 5.25 -0.69
C ARG A 78 -6.42 5.47 -0.40
N ALA A 79 -5.57 4.69 -1.06
CA ALA A 79 -4.11 4.86 -0.95
C ALA A 79 -3.67 6.25 -1.42
N ALA A 80 -4.21 6.73 -2.53
CA ALA A 80 -3.87 8.04 -3.08
C ALA A 80 -4.22 9.17 -2.10
N GLU A 81 -5.30 9.05 -1.35
CA GLU A 81 -5.65 10.02 -0.30
C GLU A 81 -4.56 10.09 0.77
N LYS A 82 -4.04 8.93 1.19
CA LYS A 82 -2.97 8.86 2.20
C LYS A 82 -1.64 9.34 1.66
N ALA A 83 -1.40 9.16 0.36
CA ALA A 83 -0.15 9.55 -0.29
C ALA A 83 -0.05 11.06 -0.56
N ALA A 84 -1.16 11.79 -0.51
CA ALA A 84 -1.20 13.23 -0.81
C ALA A 84 -0.20 14.00 0.05
N GLY A 85 0.64 14.82 -0.59
CA GLY A 85 1.65 15.61 0.09
C GLY A 85 2.90 14.85 0.50
N THR A 86 3.05 13.59 0.06
CA THR A 86 4.23 12.77 0.36
C THR A 86 5.00 12.41 -0.91
N GLN A 87 6.14 11.72 -0.74
CA GLN A 87 6.96 11.21 -1.85
C GLN A 87 6.40 9.88 -2.42
N ILE A 88 5.18 9.51 -2.07
CA ILE A 88 4.56 8.26 -2.49
C ILE A 88 3.70 8.51 -3.73
N THR A 89 3.93 7.71 -4.77
CA THR A 89 3.12 7.71 -6.00
C THR A 89 2.28 6.44 -6.02
N VAL A 90 0.98 6.58 -6.22
CA VAL A 90 0.06 5.44 -6.29
C VAL A 90 -0.35 5.20 -7.74
N VAL A 91 -0.23 3.96 -8.17
CA VAL A 91 -0.62 3.51 -9.51
C VAL A 91 -1.69 2.44 -9.37
N CYS A 92 -2.81 2.61 -10.06
CA CYS A 92 -3.82 1.56 -10.18
C CYS A 92 -3.49 0.75 -11.42
N GLY A 93 -3.23 -0.54 -11.26
CA GLY A 93 -2.88 -1.40 -12.37
C GLY A 93 -2.37 -2.76 -11.96
N ASP A 94 -1.98 -3.52 -12.97
CA ASP A 94 -1.42 -4.85 -12.82
C ASP A 94 0.10 -4.77 -13.02
N VAL A 95 0.85 -5.35 -12.10
CA VAL A 95 2.32 -5.38 -12.18
C VAL A 95 2.84 -6.42 -13.17
N GLU A 96 1.98 -7.30 -13.62
CA GLU A 96 2.30 -8.25 -14.68
C GLU A 96 2.10 -7.59 -16.04
#